data_c92c423370b6ac904c00f77837ceea0b
#
_entry.id   c92c423370b6ac904c00f77837ceea0b
#
_cell.length_a   1.000
_cell.length_b   1.000
_cell.length_c   1.000
_cell.angle_alpha   90.00
_cell.angle_beta   90.00
_cell.angle_gamma   90.00
#
_symmetry.space_group_name_H-M   'P 1'
#
loop_
_entity.id
_entity.type
_entity.pdbx_description
1 polymer ?
#
loop_
_entity_poly.entity_id
_entity_poly.type
_entity_poly.pdbx_seq_one_letter_code
_entity_poly.pdbx_strand_id
1 'polypeptide(L)' 'EMATLRSIVDNRQAEKIHGMMVDMFTASAMVQVYDKVNDENQAKMREMLTTPKGFQRMADFALSKIS' A
#
# COMPACT_ATOMS: atom_id res chain seq x y z
N GLU A 1 0.09 -1.77 -8.70
CA GLU A 1 0.42 -0.86 -7.59
C GLU A 1 1.27 -1.49 -6.50
N MET A 2 1.16 -2.79 -6.29
CA MET A 2 2.07 -3.42 -5.31
C MET A 2 3.53 -3.26 -5.71
N ALA A 3 3.83 -3.39 -7.01
CA ALA A 3 5.19 -3.18 -7.50
C ALA A 3 5.67 -1.76 -7.22
N THR A 4 4.79 -0.77 -7.38
CA THR A 4 5.13 0.62 -7.09
C THR A 4 5.36 0.82 -5.59
N LEU A 5 4.53 0.23 -4.74
CA LEU A 5 4.73 0.32 -3.29
C LEU A 5 6.06 -0.29 -2.87
N ARG A 6 6.41 -1.45 -3.42
CA ARG A 6 7.70 -2.07 -3.12
C ARG A 6 8.86 -1.22 -3.61
N SER A 7 8.69 -0.58 -4.77
CA SER A 7 9.71 0.31 -5.32
C SER A 7 9.95 1.52 -4.41
N ILE A 8 8.88 2.09 -3.85
CA ILE A 8 9.00 3.20 -2.91
C ILE A 8 9.84 2.78 -1.69
N VAL A 9 9.58 1.60 -1.15
CA VAL A 9 10.32 1.08 0.00
C VAL A 9 11.77 0.82 -0.37
N ASP A 10 12.01 0.15 -1.50
CA ASP A 10 13.36 -0.24 -1.92
C ASP A 10 14.23 0.96 -2.26
N ASN A 11 13.66 1.96 -2.93
CA ASN A 11 14.39 3.15 -3.37
C ASN A 11 14.35 4.28 -2.37
N ARG A 12 13.56 4.14 -1.31
CA ARG A 12 13.40 5.15 -0.27
C ARG A 12 12.99 6.51 -0.83
N GLN A 13 12.09 6.47 -1.83
CA GLN A 13 11.60 7.68 -2.49
C GLN A 13 10.09 7.62 -2.60
N ALA A 14 9.42 8.72 -2.19
CA ALA A 14 7.99 8.84 -2.38
C ALA A 14 7.64 8.93 -3.86
N GLU A 15 6.51 8.37 -4.23
CA GLU A 15 5.99 8.44 -5.59
C GLU A 15 4.49 8.71 -5.56
N LYS A 16 3.96 9.24 -6.65
CA LYS A 16 2.52 9.45 -6.78
C LYS A 16 1.83 8.18 -7.22
N ILE A 17 0.74 7.85 -6.53
CA ILE A 17 -0.16 6.78 -6.93
C ILE A 17 -1.56 7.36 -6.90
N HIS A 18 -2.29 7.25 -8.01
CA HIS A 18 -3.64 7.84 -8.15
C HIS A 18 -3.65 9.34 -7.83
N GLY A 19 -2.58 10.04 -8.18
CA GLY A 19 -2.49 11.48 -7.91
C GLY A 19 -2.14 11.86 -6.49
N MET A 20 -1.92 10.87 -5.62
CA MET A 20 -1.58 11.10 -4.21
C MET A 20 -0.10 10.75 -3.98
N MET A 21 0.59 11.61 -3.22
CA MET A 21 1.98 11.33 -2.87
C MET A 21 2.00 10.27 -1.76
N VAL A 22 2.67 9.16 -2.04
CA VAL A 22 2.81 8.04 -1.10
C VAL A 22 4.25 8.01 -0.61
N ASP A 23 4.46 8.22 0.68
CA ASP A 23 5.80 8.21 1.25
C ASP A 23 6.25 6.80 1.63
N MET A 24 7.52 6.68 2.01
CA MET A 24 8.11 5.39 2.36
C MET A 24 7.43 4.76 3.58
N PHE A 25 7.05 5.56 4.56
CA PHE A 25 6.42 5.04 5.76
C PHE A 25 5.07 4.40 5.45
N THR A 26 4.25 5.10 4.69
CA THR A 26 2.94 4.59 4.28
C THR A 26 3.09 3.35 3.39
N ALA A 27 3.99 3.41 2.41
CA ALA A 27 4.23 2.28 1.52
C ALA A 27 4.72 1.06 2.31
N SER A 28 5.62 1.26 3.26
CA SER A 28 6.13 0.17 4.10
C SER A 28 5.02 -0.47 4.92
N ALA A 29 4.14 0.34 5.50
CA ALA A 29 3.00 -0.19 6.25
C ALA A 29 2.10 -1.05 5.37
N MET A 30 1.79 -0.57 4.16
CA MET A 30 0.93 -1.30 3.24
C MET A 30 1.57 -2.61 2.79
N VAL A 31 2.86 -2.61 2.49
CA VAL A 31 3.58 -3.82 2.09
C VAL A 31 3.61 -4.83 3.24
N GLN A 32 3.88 -4.38 4.46
CA GLN A 32 3.92 -5.27 5.61
C GLN A 32 2.59 -5.96 5.87
N VAL A 33 1.49 -5.22 5.80
CA VAL A 33 0.16 -5.80 5.98
C VAL A 33 -0.14 -6.79 4.86
N TYR A 34 0.18 -6.39 3.61
CA TYR A 34 -0.06 -7.26 2.46
C TYR A 34 0.69 -8.60 2.60
N ASP A 35 1.94 -8.55 3.02
CA ASP A 35 2.76 -9.77 3.13
C ASP A 35 2.31 -10.70 4.25
N LYS A 36 1.56 -10.20 5.22
CA LYS A 36 1.11 -10.99 6.38
C LYS A 36 -0.25 -11.65 6.21
N VAL A 37 -1.02 -11.25 5.20
CA VAL A 37 -2.35 -11.83 5.00
C VAL A 37 -2.28 -13.00 4.02
N ASN A 38 -3.35 -13.82 4.01
CA ASN A 38 -3.40 -14.99 3.13
C ASN A 38 -3.66 -14.57 1.68
N ASP A 39 -3.56 -15.53 0.75
CA ASP A 39 -3.68 -15.26 -0.68
C ASP A 39 -5.02 -14.64 -1.06
N GLU A 40 -6.11 -15.07 -0.43
CA GLU A 40 -7.42 -14.53 -0.71
C GLU A 40 -7.50 -13.05 -0.34
N ASN A 41 -6.99 -12.69 0.82
CA ASN A 41 -6.96 -11.29 1.25
C ASN A 41 -5.98 -10.47 0.44
N GLN A 42 -4.86 -11.05 0.01
CA GLN A 42 -3.94 -10.38 -0.89
C GLN A 42 -4.62 -10.00 -2.20
N ALA A 43 -5.43 -10.91 -2.76
CA ALA A 43 -6.16 -10.62 -3.98
C ALA A 43 -7.12 -9.43 -3.79
N LYS A 44 -7.82 -9.40 -2.65
CA LYS A 44 -8.73 -8.28 -2.33
C LYS A 44 -7.97 -6.97 -2.20
N MET A 45 -6.81 -7.00 -1.58
CA MET A 45 -5.99 -5.80 -1.41
C MET A 45 -5.48 -5.28 -2.76
N ARG A 46 -5.04 -6.18 -3.65
CA ARG A 46 -4.62 -5.76 -4.99
C ARG A 46 -5.76 -5.09 -5.74
N GLU A 47 -6.99 -5.60 -5.57
CA GLU A 47 -8.15 -4.99 -6.20
C GLU A 47 -8.42 -3.60 -5.63
N MET A 48 -8.31 -3.43 -4.31
CA MET A 48 -8.50 -2.13 -3.67
C MET A 48 -7.51 -1.09 -4.19
N LEU A 49 -6.30 -1.50 -4.53
CA LEU A 49 -5.27 -0.59 -5.00
C LEU A 49 -5.56 -0.01 -6.39
N THR A 50 -6.51 -0.57 -7.12
CA THR A 50 -6.81 -0.12 -8.49
C THR A 50 -7.62 1.17 -8.56
N THR A 51 -8.18 1.62 -7.45
CA THR A 51 -8.96 2.87 -7.41
C THR A 51 -8.39 3.78 -6.33
N PRO A 52 -8.54 5.13 -6.52
CA PRO A 52 -8.05 6.06 -5.50
C PRO A 52 -8.71 5.85 -4.14
N LYS A 53 -10.01 5.60 -4.12
CA LYS A 53 -10.74 5.42 -2.86
C LYS A 53 -10.35 4.14 -2.15
N GLY A 54 -10.23 3.03 -2.89
CA GLY A 54 -9.78 1.76 -2.33
C GLY A 54 -8.35 1.85 -1.83
N PHE A 55 -7.48 2.52 -2.58
CA PHE A 55 -6.10 2.74 -2.18
C PHE A 55 -6.04 3.50 -0.85
N GLN A 56 -6.81 4.59 -0.72
CA GLN A 56 -6.83 5.38 0.50
C GLN A 56 -7.31 4.56 1.70
N ARG A 57 -8.33 3.74 1.50
CA ARG A 57 -8.84 2.87 2.57
C ARG A 57 -7.80 1.87 3.02
N MET A 58 -7.08 1.27 2.09
CA MET A 58 -6.03 0.32 2.43
C MET A 58 -4.88 1.01 3.15
N ALA A 59 -4.49 2.20 2.71
CA ALA A 59 -3.44 2.97 3.37
C ALA A 59 -3.83 3.29 4.83
N ASP A 60 -5.05 3.76 5.03
CA ASP A 60 -5.53 4.08 6.38
C ASP A 60 -5.56 2.84 7.27
N PHE A 61 -6.02 1.72 6.73
CA PHE A 61 -6.04 0.46 7.46
C PHE A 61 -4.63 0.03 7.87
N ALA A 62 -3.71 0.07 6.92
CA ALA A 62 -2.34 -0.36 7.17
C ALA A 62 -1.66 0.52 8.23
N LEU A 63 -1.85 1.84 8.13
CA LEU A 63 -1.28 2.77 9.11
C LEU A 63 -1.84 2.53 10.50
N SER A 64 -3.11 2.16 10.61
CA SER A 64 -3.72 1.87 11.91
C SER A 64 -3.15 0.62 12.55
N LYS A 65 -2.61 -0.30 11.76
CA LYS A 65 -2.07 -1.56 12.27
C LYS A 65 -0.66 -1.44 12.84
N ILE A 66 0.08 -0.43 12.42
CA ILE A 66 1.47 -0.27 12.85
C ILE A 66 1.68 0.91 13.81
N SER A 67 0.66 1.71 14.01
CA SER A 67 0.77 2.87 14.91
C SER A 67 0.44 2.53 16.36
#